data_0621cd707d793443aca288865427abac
#
_entry.id   0621cd707d793443aca288865427abac
#
_cell.length_a   1.000
_cell.length_b   1.000
_cell.length_c   1.000
_cell.angle_alpha   90.00
_cell.angle_beta   90.00
_cell.angle_gamma   90.00
#
_symmetry.space_group_name_H-M   'P 1'
#
loop_
_entity.id
_entity.type
_entity.pdbx_description
1 polymer ?
#
loop_
_entity_poly.entity_id
_entity_poly.type
_entity_poly.pdbx_seq_one_letter_code
_entity_poly.pdbx_strand_id
1 'polypeptide(L)'
;MFLSGAQLKEVFLKAKKQRFGIIASNVVFDTQIRALVQGYAAVNSDGLIQMSTGACKYAAGTSQDLQIGAKMISTMVKTFSGQFPKCGIGLHIDHATPNYFDFIKFCIENDLVSSVMVDASAEKLEDNIRITKEVVDLAHKYNILVEGEIGHIKGAEDEIVSEDELYTKPEEALEFVIKTGVDLFAA
;
A
#
# COMPACT_ATOMS: atom_id res chain seq x y z
N MET A 1 -14.86 2.87 -9.73
CA MET A 1 -13.83 3.77 -10.34
C MET A 1 -12.51 3.64 -9.60
N PHE A 2 -11.38 3.85 -10.26
CA PHE A 2 -10.08 3.91 -9.58
C PHE A 2 -9.99 5.20 -8.73
N LEU A 3 -9.52 5.07 -7.48
CA LEU A 3 -9.37 6.20 -6.57
C LEU A 3 -7.97 6.79 -6.67
N SER A 4 -7.87 8.11 -6.76
CA SER A 4 -6.62 8.82 -6.44
C SER A 4 -6.31 8.72 -4.94
N GLY A 5 -5.09 9.05 -4.52
CA GLY A 5 -4.76 9.09 -3.09
C GLY A 5 -5.67 10.02 -2.30
N ALA A 6 -5.99 11.20 -2.82
CA ALA A 6 -6.92 12.12 -2.15
C ALA A 6 -8.32 11.51 -1.96
N GLN A 7 -8.86 10.81 -2.97
CA GLN A 7 -10.14 10.14 -2.85
C GLN A 7 -10.08 8.94 -1.88
N LEU A 8 -8.99 8.19 -1.90
CA LEU A 8 -8.76 7.10 -0.95
C LEU A 8 -8.69 7.61 0.49
N LYS A 9 -8.07 8.78 0.72
CA LYS A 9 -8.03 9.44 2.04
C LYS A 9 -9.43 9.70 2.58
N GLU A 10 -10.36 10.15 1.73
CA GLU A 10 -11.75 10.35 2.15
C GLU A 10 -12.42 9.04 2.56
N VAL A 11 -12.11 7.92 1.88
CA VAL A 11 -12.61 6.58 2.27
C VAL A 11 -12.08 6.18 3.64
N PHE A 12 -10.79 6.37 3.92
CA PHE A 12 -10.21 6.10 5.24
C PHE A 12 -10.79 6.99 6.34
N LEU A 13 -10.96 8.29 6.08
CA LEU A 13 -11.57 9.22 7.03
C LEU A 13 -13.02 8.84 7.35
N LYS A 14 -13.78 8.40 6.34
CA LYS A 14 -15.14 7.88 6.53
C LYS A 14 -15.13 6.61 7.39
N ALA A 15 -14.24 5.66 7.10
CA ALA A 15 -14.09 4.43 7.87
C ALA A 15 -13.77 4.74 9.34
N LYS A 16 -12.80 5.61 9.60
CA LYS A 16 -12.44 6.08 10.95
C LYS A 16 -13.63 6.72 11.67
N LYS A 17 -14.34 7.63 11.01
CA LYS A 17 -15.51 8.32 11.58
C LYS A 17 -16.65 7.37 11.90
N GLN A 18 -16.91 6.40 11.03
CA GLN A 18 -18.01 5.44 11.16
C GLN A 18 -17.61 4.15 11.89
N ARG A 19 -16.33 4.01 12.24
CA ARG A 19 -15.76 2.87 12.99
C ARG A 19 -15.97 1.52 12.30
N PHE A 20 -15.66 1.45 11.01
CA PHE A 20 -15.60 0.17 10.29
C PHE A 20 -14.20 -0.05 9.69
N GLY A 21 -13.83 -1.32 9.47
CA GLY A 21 -12.59 -1.69 8.80
C GLY A 21 -12.74 -1.69 7.28
N ILE A 22 -11.65 -1.43 6.57
CA ILE A 22 -11.56 -1.61 5.12
C ILE A 22 -10.74 -2.88 4.90
N ILE A 23 -11.29 -3.80 4.10
CA ILE A 23 -10.54 -4.98 3.70
C ILE A 23 -9.54 -4.58 2.63
N ALA A 24 -8.27 -4.90 2.87
CA ALA A 24 -7.18 -4.74 1.92
C ALA A 24 -6.74 -6.13 1.45
N SER A 25 -6.98 -6.43 0.18
CA SER A 25 -6.79 -7.78 -0.36
C SER A 25 -5.60 -7.83 -1.31
N ASN A 26 -4.61 -8.67 -0.99
CA ASN A 26 -3.49 -8.95 -1.88
C ASN A 26 -3.96 -9.72 -3.12
N VAL A 27 -3.43 -9.35 -4.28
CA VAL A 27 -3.75 -9.97 -5.57
C VAL A 27 -2.49 -10.37 -6.30
N VAL A 28 -2.60 -11.45 -7.08
CA VAL A 28 -1.55 -11.98 -7.95
C VAL A 28 -2.08 -12.18 -9.37
N PHE A 29 -3.38 -12.48 -9.53
CA PHE A 29 -4.01 -12.84 -10.79
C PHE A 29 -5.11 -11.87 -11.20
N ASP A 30 -5.36 -11.78 -12.51
CA ASP A 30 -6.46 -11.03 -13.09
C ASP A 30 -7.84 -11.45 -12.57
N THR A 31 -8.02 -12.76 -12.37
CA THR A 31 -9.28 -13.33 -11.87
C THR A 31 -9.59 -12.86 -10.44
N GLN A 32 -8.57 -12.72 -9.58
CA GLN A 32 -8.75 -12.17 -8.23
C GLN A 32 -9.14 -10.70 -8.29
N ILE A 33 -8.45 -9.88 -9.11
CA ILE A 33 -8.76 -8.46 -9.26
C ILE A 33 -10.20 -8.28 -9.72
N ARG A 34 -10.62 -9.02 -10.75
CA ARG A 34 -11.98 -8.95 -11.25
C ARG A 34 -13.02 -9.37 -10.22
N ALA A 35 -12.78 -10.47 -9.50
CA ALA A 35 -13.67 -10.95 -8.45
C ALA A 35 -13.84 -9.95 -7.31
N LEU A 36 -12.73 -9.36 -6.84
CA LEU A 36 -12.76 -8.34 -5.78
C LEU A 36 -13.53 -7.09 -6.21
N VAL A 37 -13.23 -6.54 -7.39
CA VAL A 37 -13.93 -5.36 -7.91
C VAL A 37 -15.43 -5.62 -8.04
N GLN A 38 -15.82 -6.79 -8.57
CA GLN A 38 -17.23 -7.18 -8.67
C GLN A 38 -17.89 -7.39 -7.31
N GLY A 39 -17.15 -7.98 -6.35
CA GLY A 39 -17.61 -8.17 -4.98
C GLY A 39 -17.89 -6.85 -4.28
N TYR A 40 -16.96 -5.89 -4.32
CA TYR A 40 -17.15 -4.55 -3.77
C TYR A 40 -18.35 -3.84 -4.44
N ALA A 41 -18.44 -3.93 -5.76
CA ALA A 41 -19.55 -3.31 -6.49
C ALA A 41 -20.93 -3.93 -6.14
N ALA A 42 -20.99 -5.25 -5.93
CA ALA A 42 -22.22 -5.95 -5.57
C ALA A 42 -22.79 -5.51 -4.21
N VAL A 43 -21.93 -5.11 -3.28
CA VAL A 43 -22.32 -4.63 -1.94
C VAL A 43 -22.29 -3.11 -1.80
N ASN A 44 -22.07 -2.37 -2.90
CA ASN A 44 -21.92 -0.91 -2.93
C ASN A 44 -20.88 -0.39 -1.91
N SER A 45 -19.76 -1.07 -1.78
CA SER A 45 -18.65 -0.70 -0.89
C SER A 45 -17.45 -0.23 -1.70
N ASP A 46 -16.76 0.79 -1.20
CA ASP A 46 -15.40 1.08 -1.62
C ASP A 46 -14.46 -0.01 -1.09
N GLY A 47 -13.31 -0.21 -1.75
CA GLY A 47 -12.37 -1.26 -1.39
C GLY A 47 -10.91 -0.90 -1.67
N LEU A 48 -10.01 -1.68 -1.08
CA LEU A 48 -8.57 -1.58 -1.29
C LEU A 48 -8.06 -2.90 -1.85
N ILE A 49 -7.30 -2.81 -2.93
CA ILE A 49 -6.54 -3.93 -3.50
C ILE A 49 -5.07 -3.66 -3.20
N GLN A 50 -4.35 -4.70 -2.81
CA GLN A 50 -2.92 -4.63 -2.52
C GLN A 50 -2.11 -5.43 -3.52
N MET A 51 -0.89 -4.97 -3.79
CA MET A 51 0.12 -5.73 -4.53
C MET A 51 1.45 -5.66 -3.78
N SER A 52 2.04 -6.82 -3.53
CA SER A 52 3.39 -6.92 -3.00
C SER A 52 4.44 -6.94 -4.12
N THR A 53 5.71 -6.81 -3.77
CA THR A 53 6.81 -7.00 -4.71
C THR A 53 6.81 -8.41 -5.30
N GLY A 54 6.48 -9.42 -4.48
CA GLY A 54 6.30 -10.79 -4.94
C GLY A 54 5.19 -10.96 -5.97
N ALA A 55 4.05 -10.31 -5.75
CA ALA A 55 2.94 -10.29 -6.71
C ALA A 55 3.34 -9.64 -8.05
N CYS A 56 4.08 -8.54 -8.00
CA CYS A 56 4.58 -7.87 -9.19
C CYS A 56 5.58 -8.74 -9.97
N LYS A 57 6.53 -9.40 -9.28
CA LYS A 57 7.44 -10.36 -9.91
C LYS A 57 6.67 -11.49 -10.60
N TYR A 58 5.67 -12.04 -9.93
CA TYR A 58 4.84 -13.11 -10.48
C TYR A 58 4.05 -12.64 -11.72
N ALA A 59 3.39 -11.49 -11.64
CA ALA A 59 2.62 -10.93 -12.75
C ALA A 59 3.49 -10.65 -13.99
N ALA A 60 4.76 -10.30 -13.80
CA ALA A 60 5.72 -10.09 -14.89
C ALA A 60 6.20 -11.40 -15.56
N GLY A 61 5.83 -12.55 -15.02
CA GLY A 61 6.20 -13.88 -15.55
C GLY A 61 7.70 -14.13 -15.49
N THR A 62 8.28 -14.65 -16.57
CA THR A 62 9.70 -15.06 -16.60
C THR A 62 10.69 -13.91 -16.44
N SER A 63 10.29 -12.68 -16.73
CA SER A 63 11.15 -11.49 -16.56
C SER A 63 11.35 -11.13 -15.09
N GLN A 64 10.37 -11.42 -14.23
CA GLN A 64 10.29 -10.99 -12.83
C GLN A 64 10.52 -9.47 -12.62
N ASP A 65 10.26 -8.69 -13.66
CA ASP A 65 10.43 -7.23 -13.64
C ASP A 65 9.29 -6.57 -12.86
N LEU A 66 9.65 -5.94 -11.74
CA LEU A 66 8.68 -5.28 -10.85
C LEU A 66 7.87 -4.20 -11.52
N GLN A 67 8.49 -3.41 -12.40
CA GLN A 67 7.83 -2.31 -13.09
C GLN A 67 6.81 -2.81 -14.10
N ILE A 68 7.15 -3.88 -14.82
CA ILE A 68 6.21 -4.55 -15.73
C ILE A 68 5.02 -5.12 -14.94
N GLY A 69 5.29 -5.84 -13.85
CA GLY A 69 4.25 -6.43 -13.03
C GLY A 69 3.31 -5.39 -12.42
N ALA A 70 3.85 -4.31 -11.86
CA ALA A 70 3.05 -3.22 -11.31
C ALA A 70 2.17 -2.53 -12.37
N LYS A 71 2.72 -2.28 -13.56
CA LYS A 71 1.93 -1.74 -14.69
C LYS A 71 0.78 -2.68 -15.07
N MET A 72 1.03 -3.98 -15.14
CA MET A 72 -0.01 -4.98 -15.46
C MET A 72 -1.12 -4.97 -14.41
N ILE A 73 -0.78 -5.09 -13.12
CA ILE A 73 -1.75 -5.09 -12.03
C ILE A 73 -2.53 -3.77 -12.01
N SER A 74 -1.85 -2.63 -12.05
CA SER A 74 -2.49 -1.31 -12.06
C SER A 74 -3.44 -1.13 -13.23
N THR A 75 -3.04 -1.55 -14.44
CA THR A 75 -3.89 -1.47 -15.64
C THR A 75 -5.15 -2.31 -15.46
N MET A 76 -5.04 -3.52 -14.93
CA MET A 76 -6.18 -4.38 -14.67
C MET A 76 -7.12 -3.78 -13.62
N VAL A 77 -6.59 -3.29 -12.50
CA VAL A 77 -7.39 -2.64 -11.44
C VAL A 77 -8.12 -1.42 -12.01
N LYS A 78 -7.43 -0.54 -12.73
CA LYS A 78 -8.02 0.65 -13.37
C LYS A 78 -9.11 0.27 -14.38
N THR A 79 -8.86 -0.75 -15.20
CA THR A 79 -9.80 -1.21 -16.23
C THR A 79 -11.06 -1.82 -15.61
N PHE A 80 -10.92 -2.72 -14.65
CA PHE A 80 -12.07 -3.36 -14.01
C PHE A 80 -12.87 -2.38 -13.16
N SER A 81 -12.21 -1.56 -12.35
CA SER A 81 -12.88 -0.56 -11.50
C SER A 81 -13.62 0.50 -12.33
N GLY A 82 -13.13 0.84 -13.51
CA GLY A 82 -13.79 1.75 -14.44
C GLY A 82 -15.20 1.31 -14.88
N GLN A 83 -15.51 0.02 -14.79
CA GLN A 83 -16.84 -0.51 -15.11
C GLN A 83 -17.88 -0.21 -14.00
N PHE A 84 -17.43 0.19 -12.81
CA PHE A 84 -18.28 0.41 -11.64
C PHE A 84 -18.06 1.83 -11.07
N PRO A 85 -18.60 2.88 -11.70
CA PRO A 85 -18.31 4.26 -11.35
C PRO A 85 -18.80 4.69 -9.94
N LYS A 86 -19.68 3.90 -9.33
CA LYS A 86 -20.22 4.16 -7.98
C LYS A 86 -19.43 3.45 -6.88
N CYS A 87 -18.44 2.61 -7.24
CA CYS A 87 -17.61 1.86 -6.32
C CYS A 87 -16.15 2.34 -6.48
N GLY A 88 -15.57 2.87 -5.43
CA GLY A 88 -14.19 3.32 -5.40
C GLY A 88 -13.24 2.19 -5.08
N ILE A 89 -12.19 2.00 -5.88
CA ILE A 89 -11.15 1.00 -5.65
C ILE A 89 -9.79 1.69 -5.60
N GLY A 90 -9.13 1.61 -4.45
CA GLY A 90 -7.72 1.99 -4.30
C GLY A 90 -6.79 0.83 -4.65
N LEU A 91 -5.58 1.16 -5.10
CA LEU A 91 -4.47 0.21 -5.24
C LEU A 91 -3.32 0.64 -4.34
N HIS A 92 -2.83 -0.27 -3.54
CA HIS A 92 -1.79 -0.06 -2.54
C HIS A 92 -0.59 -0.98 -2.80
N ILE A 93 0.63 -0.46 -2.60
CA ILE A 93 1.83 -1.30 -2.49
C ILE A 93 1.95 -1.75 -1.04
N ASP A 94 2.04 -3.06 -0.84
CA ASP A 94 2.09 -3.72 0.45
C ASP A 94 3.54 -4.11 0.79
N HIS A 95 4.01 -3.81 2.01
CA HIS A 95 5.31 -4.17 2.59
C HIS A 95 6.54 -4.05 1.67
N ALA A 96 6.70 -2.93 0.97
CA ALA A 96 7.92 -2.70 0.20
C ALA A 96 9.05 -2.24 1.12
N THR A 97 10.11 -3.07 1.26
CA THR A 97 11.29 -2.72 2.06
C THR A 97 12.11 -1.59 1.40
N PRO A 98 13.03 -0.93 2.13
CA PRO A 98 13.88 0.14 1.58
C PRO A 98 14.67 -0.25 0.33
N ASN A 99 14.96 -1.53 0.14
CA ASN A 99 15.62 -2.04 -1.06
C ASN A 99 14.81 -1.82 -2.35
N TYR A 100 13.50 -1.58 -2.22
CA TYR A 100 12.60 -1.33 -3.33
C TYR A 100 12.25 0.15 -3.51
N PHE A 101 13.06 1.07 -2.98
CA PHE A 101 12.81 2.51 -3.10
C PHE A 101 12.60 2.96 -4.55
N ASP A 102 13.46 2.52 -5.48
CA ASP A 102 13.33 2.85 -6.91
C ASP A 102 12.04 2.32 -7.52
N PHE A 103 11.56 1.16 -7.06
CA PHE A 103 10.27 0.60 -7.47
C PHE A 103 9.10 1.42 -6.93
N ILE A 104 9.13 1.79 -5.64
CA ILE A 104 8.12 2.68 -5.02
C ILE A 104 8.06 4.00 -5.80
N LYS A 105 9.22 4.62 -6.01
CA LYS A 105 9.34 5.86 -6.79
C LYS A 105 8.76 5.72 -8.19
N PHE A 106 9.10 4.64 -8.90
CA PHE A 106 8.54 4.36 -10.22
C PHE A 106 7.01 4.28 -10.20
N CYS A 107 6.42 3.59 -9.24
CA CYS A 107 4.96 3.47 -9.12
C CYS A 107 4.30 4.82 -8.83
N ILE A 108 4.91 5.64 -7.99
CA ILE A 108 4.45 7.00 -7.67
C ILE A 108 4.49 7.90 -8.92
N GLU A 109 5.64 7.99 -9.58
CA GLU A 109 5.87 8.89 -10.71
C GLU A 109 5.04 8.53 -11.96
N ASN A 110 4.60 7.26 -12.07
CA ASN A 110 3.77 6.79 -13.18
C ASN A 110 2.28 6.67 -12.83
N ASP A 111 1.83 7.24 -11.70
CA ASP A 111 0.42 7.20 -11.27
C ASP A 111 -0.15 5.77 -11.25
N LEU A 112 0.63 4.79 -10.81
CA LEU A 112 0.18 3.40 -10.82
C LEU A 112 -0.68 3.04 -9.61
N VAL A 113 -0.55 3.77 -8.50
CA VAL A 113 -1.11 3.42 -7.19
C VAL A 113 -1.81 4.59 -6.52
N SER A 114 -2.68 4.31 -5.56
CA SER A 114 -3.34 5.30 -4.70
C SER A 114 -2.58 5.54 -3.41
N SER A 115 -1.86 4.51 -2.95
CA SER A 115 -1.04 4.54 -1.73
C SER A 115 0.12 3.55 -1.82
N VAL A 116 1.13 3.77 -1.00
CA VAL A 116 2.31 2.91 -0.88
C VAL A 116 2.65 2.69 0.58
N MET A 117 3.10 1.49 0.92
CA MET A 117 3.74 1.21 2.19
C MET A 117 5.24 1.08 1.98
N VAL A 118 6.00 1.81 2.79
CA VAL A 118 7.43 1.57 2.97
C VAL A 118 7.64 0.94 4.33
N ASP A 119 8.10 -0.30 4.30
CA ASP A 119 8.35 -1.07 5.51
C ASP A 119 9.85 -1.05 5.84
N ALA A 120 10.22 -0.15 6.73
CA ALA A 120 11.55 -0.03 7.30
C ALA A 120 11.56 -0.45 8.79
N SER A 121 10.61 -1.28 9.23
CA SER A 121 10.47 -1.74 10.62
C SER A 121 11.69 -2.53 11.13
N ALA A 122 12.45 -3.13 10.23
CA ALA A 122 13.71 -3.82 10.54
C ALA A 122 14.89 -2.86 10.83
N GLU A 123 14.75 -1.59 10.48
CA GLU A 123 15.77 -0.56 10.71
C GLU A 123 15.63 0.06 12.12
N LYS A 124 16.68 0.76 12.57
CA LYS A 124 16.56 1.57 13.78
C LYS A 124 15.54 2.69 13.56
N LEU A 125 14.82 3.08 14.61
CA LEU A 125 13.77 4.10 14.55
C LEU A 125 14.20 5.37 13.80
N GLU A 126 15.41 5.87 14.06
CA GLU A 126 15.93 7.08 13.40
C GLU A 126 16.10 6.89 11.88
N ASP A 127 16.61 5.74 11.46
CA ASP A 127 16.79 5.39 10.05
C ASP A 127 15.42 5.14 9.38
N ASN A 128 14.53 4.44 10.05
CA ASN A 128 13.15 4.23 9.60
C ASN A 128 12.44 5.58 9.37
N ILE A 129 12.51 6.48 10.34
CA ILE A 129 11.95 7.84 10.21
C ILE A 129 12.54 8.56 8.98
N ARG A 130 13.84 8.51 8.78
CA ARG A 130 14.50 9.16 7.63
C ARG A 130 14.04 8.58 6.29
N ILE A 131 14.02 7.25 6.18
CA ILE A 131 13.61 6.54 4.96
C ILE A 131 12.13 6.81 4.65
N THR A 132 11.27 6.63 5.64
CA THR A 132 9.83 6.84 5.48
C THR A 132 9.51 8.28 5.11
N LYS A 133 10.20 9.25 5.74
CA LYS A 133 10.06 10.68 5.42
C LYS A 133 10.41 10.99 3.97
N GLU A 134 11.46 10.37 3.42
CA GLU A 134 11.86 10.56 2.02
C GLU A 134 10.75 10.07 1.07
N VAL A 135 10.13 8.93 1.36
CA VAL A 135 9.00 8.42 0.58
C VAL A 135 7.78 9.35 0.70
N VAL A 136 7.47 9.84 1.91
CA VAL A 136 6.37 10.80 2.14
C VAL A 136 6.58 12.08 1.32
N ASP A 137 7.78 12.66 1.37
CA ASP A 137 8.10 13.90 0.66
C ASP A 137 8.01 13.74 -0.86
N LEU A 138 8.25 12.53 -1.37
CA LEU A 138 8.05 12.21 -2.78
C LEU A 138 6.55 12.01 -3.09
N ALA A 139 5.89 11.10 -2.37
CA ALA A 139 4.54 10.65 -2.67
C ALA A 139 3.50 11.79 -2.58
N HIS A 140 3.65 12.67 -1.60
CA HIS A 140 2.74 13.80 -1.42
C HIS A 140 2.77 14.80 -2.59
N LYS A 141 3.87 14.90 -3.36
CA LYS A 141 3.91 15.72 -4.60
C LYS A 141 2.97 15.18 -5.68
N TYR A 142 2.65 13.90 -5.62
CA TYR A 142 1.78 13.19 -6.56
C TYR A 142 0.39 12.88 -5.97
N ASN A 143 0.08 13.40 -4.76
CA ASN A 143 -1.14 13.10 -4.02
C ASN A 143 -1.36 11.60 -3.78
N ILE A 144 -0.29 10.85 -3.52
CA ILE A 144 -0.30 9.43 -3.14
C ILE A 144 -0.08 9.34 -1.64
N LEU A 145 -0.86 8.49 -0.96
CA LEU A 145 -0.77 8.29 0.48
C LEU A 145 0.40 7.37 0.81
N VAL A 146 0.95 7.55 2.01
CA VAL A 146 2.04 6.72 2.52
C VAL A 146 1.65 6.06 3.82
N GLU A 147 1.90 4.77 3.90
CA GLU A 147 1.89 3.97 5.10
C GLU A 147 3.32 3.69 5.54
N GLY A 148 3.55 3.76 6.84
CA GLY A 148 4.83 3.39 7.44
C GLY A 148 4.59 2.52 8.66
N GLU A 149 5.59 1.72 9.04
CA GLU A 149 5.51 0.74 10.12
C GLU A 149 6.66 0.88 11.09
N ILE A 150 6.36 0.65 12.37
CA ILE A 150 7.35 0.38 13.43
C ILE A 150 6.89 -0.83 14.25
N GLY A 151 7.86 -1.49 14.87
CA GLY A 151 7.61 -2.78 15.51
C GLY A 151 7.58 -3.91 14.48
N HIS A 152 7.51 -5.12 14.96
CA HIS A 152 7.32 -6.31 14.12
C HIS A 152 6.83 -7.48 14.97
N ILE A 153 6.07 -8.37 14.36
CA ILE A 153 5.65 -9.61 14.99
C ILE A 153 6.56 -10.76 14.56
N LYS A 154 6.65 -11.79 15.41
CA LYS A 154 7.41 -12.99 15.09
C LYS A 154 6.75 -13.75 13.94
N GLY A 155 7.54 -14.11 12.95
CA GLY A 155 7.07 -14.88 11.80
C GLY A 155 7.73 -14.44 10.50
N ALA A 156 7.10 -14.83 9.40
CA ALA A 156 7.49 -14.41 8.05
C ALA A 156 6.33 -13.68 7.40
N GLU A 157 6.60 -12.49 6.90
CA GLU A 157 5.66 -11.67 6.17
C GLU A 157 6.32 -11.19 4.89
N ASP A 158 5.89 -11.74 3.76
CA ASP A 158 6.55 -11.58 2.46
C ASP A 158 8.06 -11.90 2.52
N GLU A 159 8.92 -10.88 2.35
CA GLU A 159 10.37 -11.02 2.38
C GLU A 159 10.96 -10.72 3.77
N ILE A 160 10.13 -10.33 4.75
CA ILE A 160 10.55 -10.00 6.12
C ILE A 160 10.39 -11.22 7.00
N VAL A 161 11.47 -11.63 7.65
CA VAL A 161 11.48 -12.73 8.63
C VAL A 161 12.01 -12.19 9.95
N SER A 162 11.19 -12.29 11.00
CA SER A 162 11.55 -11.89 12.35
C SER A 162 11.55 -13.08 13.30
N GLU A 163 12.63 -13.28 14.05
CA GLU A 163 12.73 -14.33 15.07
C GLU A 163 12.15 -13.89 16.41
N ASP A 164 12.13 -12.59 16.67
CA ASP A 164 11.64 -11.96 17.90
C ASP A 164 10.45 -11.03 17.63
N GLU A 165 9.69 -10.74 18.68
CA GLU A 165 8.63 -9.73 18.64
C GLU A 165 9.16 -8.40 19.18
N LEU A 166 8.87 -7.31 18.46
CA LEU A 166 9.16 -5.95 18.93
C LEU A 166 7.86 -5.15 18.96
N TYR A 167 7.26 -5.09 20.14
CA TYR A 167 6.05 -4.30 20.33
C TYR A 167 6.32 -2.81 20.21
N THR A 168 5.45 -2.14 19.50
CA THR A 168 5.48 -0.70 19.30
C THR A 168 5.26 0.03 20.64
N LYS A 169 6.16 0.95 20.99
CA LYS A 169 5.97 1.82 22.14
C LYS A 169 5.20 3.07 21.73
N PRO A 170 4.23 3.52 22.53
CA PRO A 170 3.41 4.68 22.19
C PRO A 170 4.22 5.96 21.91
N GLU A 171 5.33 6.16 22.64
CA GLU A 171 6.21 7.31 22.46
C GLU A 171 6.94 7.27 21.11
N GLU A 172 7.42 6.08 20.71
CA GLU A 172 8.08 5.84 19.42
C GLU A 172 7.07 6.00 18.27
N ALA A 173 5.83 5.51 18.44
CA ALA A 173 4.74 5.69 17.48
C ALA A 173 4.43 7.18 17.25
N LEU A 174 4.31 7.95 18.33
CA LEU A 174 4.04 9.39 18.26
C LEU A 174 5.17 10.13 17.56
N GLU A 175 6.42 9.83 17.92
CA GLU A 175 7.61 10.41 17.31
C GLU A 175 7.66 10.11 15.82
N PHE A 176 7.44 8.84 15.45
CA PHE A 176 7.45 8.38 14.06
C PHE A 176 6.40 9.13 13.21
N VAL A 177 5.14 9.13 13.64
CA VAL A 177 4.05 9.76 12.88
C VAL A 177 4.27 11.27 12.73
N ILE A 178 4.73 11.96 13.79
CA ILE A 178 4.98 13.41 13.73
C ILE A 178 6.13 13.74 12.79
N LYS A 179 7.24 12.98 12.88
CA LYS A 179 8.45 13.27 12.10
C LYS A 179 8.34 12.86 10.64
N THR A 180 7.65 11.78 10.34
CA THR A 180 7.48 11.28 8.97
C THR A 180 6.36 11.98 8.24
N GLY A 181 5.24 12.23 8.91
CA GLY A 181 4.02 12.75 8.30
C GLY A 181 3.26 11.72 7.47
N VAL A 182 3.38 10.42 7.81
CA VAL A 182 2.62 9.34 7.16
C VAL A 182 1.11 9.55 7.27
N ASP A 183 0.37 9.08 6.28
CA ASP A 183 -1.09 9.10 6.26
C ASP A 183 -1.71 7.90 6.97
N LEU A 184 -1.01 6.76 6.95
CA LEU A 184 -1.38 5.48 7.54
C LEU A 184 -0.22 4.95 8.36
N PHE A 185 -0.53 4.23 9.43
CA PHE A 185 0.46 3.74 10.38
C PHE A 185 0.14 2.31 10.81
N ALA A 186 1.10 1.41 10.61
CA ALA A 186 1.12 0.04 11.09
C ALA A 186 2.01 -0.08 12.34
N ALA A 187 1.52 -0.87 13.37
CA ALA A 187 2.18 -1.00 14.68
C ALA A 187 1.93 -2.36 15.32
#